data_4fd93833a3faf4977a26c5d625db48e8
#
_entry.id   4fd93833a3faf4977a26c5d625db48e8
#
_cell.length_a   1.000
_cell.length_b   1.000
_cell.length_c   1.000
_cell.angle_alpha   90.00
_cell.angle_beta   90.00
_cell.angle_gamma   90.00
#
_symmetry.space_group_name_H-M   'P 1'
#
loop_
_entity.id
_entity.type
_entity.pdbx_description
1 polymer ?
#
loop_
_entity_poly.entity_id
_entity_poly.type
_entity_poly.pdbx_seq_one_letter_code
_entity_poly.pdbx_strand_id
1 'polypeptide(L)'
;VIRELEDHKAALREQIRELRSRFIHNGRASQIDYALMDQYADIKVAIEKLNLTNQQCLRREELNAARDEAKTAMMQSQAEIYLRQQETINTELARIADILHEKTAPVLTFTNSSEYTYEIPGDDGAGSKFMSLAMFDHAILNLTELPILIHDTPVYTEISKERTAHLIRLGVNHTKQTFIAQGSPDAILPEIQGETGKHTIINLADGNQSLFGYLSNLEPEERTFGIPAGDLPKCEPKC
;
A
#
# COMPACT_ATOMS: atom_id res chain seq x y z
N VAL A 1 -31.76 -5.74 -25.78
CA VAL A 1 -30.79 -6.03 -26.87
C VAL A 1 -30.86 -7.48 -27.32
N ILE A 2 -30.62 -8.49 -26.44
CA ILE A 2 -30.62 -9.92 -26.83
C ILE A 2 -32.02 -10.34 -27.36
N ARG A 3 -33.09 -9.95 -26.66
CA ARG A 3 -34.47 -10.24 -27.05
C ARG A 3 -34.86 -9.61 -28.40
N GLU A 4 -34.43 -8.36 -28.60
CA GLU A 4 -34.62 -7.65 -29.87
C GLU A 4 -33.86 -8.32 -31.04
N LEU A 5 -32.65 -8.85 -30.79
CA LEU A 5 -31.86 -9.59 -31.76
C LEU A 5 -32.51 -10.94 -32.13
N GLU A 6 -33.07 -11.66 -31.16
CA GLU A 6 -33.84 -12.91 -31.40
C GLU A 6 -35.11 -12.66 -32.17
N ASP A 7 -35.86 -11.58 -31.86
CA ASP A 7 -37.06 -11.19 -32.60
C ASP A 7 -36.72 -10.82 -34.07
N HIS A 8 -35.65 -10.08 -34.29
CA HIS A 8 -35.18 -9.74 -35.63
C HIS A 8 -34.75 -10.96 -36.45
N LYS A 9 -34.04 -11.89 -35.81
CA LYS A 9 -33.62 -13.17 -36.40
C LYS A 9 -34.85 -14.05 -36.78
N ALA A 10 -35.89 -14.06 -35.95
CA ALA A 10 -37.12 -14.77 -36.25
C ALA A 10 -37.82 -14.18 -37.50
N ALA A 11 -37.91 -12.85 -37.59
CA ALA A 11 -38.47 -12.16 -38.75
C ALA A 11 -37.70 -12.47 -40.07
N LEU A 12 -36.36 -12.47 -40.00
CA LEU A 12 -35.52 -12.80 -41.17
C LEU A 12 -35.68 -14.26 -41.60
N ARG A 13 -35.84 -15.20 -40.65
CA ARG A 13 -36.14 -16.61 -40.98
C ARG A 13 -37.47 -16.80 -41.67
N GLU A 14 -38.49 -16.03 -41.29
CA GLU A 14 -39.76 -16.04 -41.96
C GLU A 14 -39.69 -15.51 -43.38
N GLN A 15 -38.96 -14.41 -43.59
CA GLN A 15 -38.68 -13.88 -44.94
C GLN A 15 -38.01 -14.92 -45.86
N ILE A 16 -36.99 -15.64 -45.32
CA ILE A 16 -36.35 -16.74 -46.06
C ILE A 16 -37.38 -17.83 -46.43
N ARG A 17 -38.27 -18.18 -45.51
CA ARG A 17 -39.30 -19.21 -45.79
C ARG A 17 -40.24 -18.76 -46.89
N GLU A 18 -40.67 -17.52 -46.86
CA GLU A 18 -41.53 -16.93 -47.90
C GLU A 18 -40.82 -16.87 -49.27
N LEU A 19 -39.54 -16.43 -49.30
CA LEU A 19 -38.73 -16.40 -50.53
C LEU A 19 -38.52 -17.80 -51.10
N ARG A 20 -38.25 -18.82 -50.27
CA ARG A 20 -38.17 -20.21 -50.73
C ARG A 20 -39.47 -20.73 -51.31
N SER A 21 -40.62 -20.39 -50.70
CA SER A 21 -41.94 -20.77 -51.22
C SER A 21 -42.18 -20.15 -52.61
N ARG A 22 -41.87 -18.87 -52.79
CA ARG A 22 -41.96 -18.18 -54.09
C ARG A 22 -41.05 -18.80 -55.15
N PHE A 23 -39.81 -19.20 -54.75
CA PHE A 23 -38.84 -19.84 -55.63
C PHE A 23 -39.36 -21.22 -56.12
N ILE A 24 -39.92 -22.00 -55.24
CA ILE A 24 -40.50 -23.33 -55.57
C ILE A 24 -41.73 -23.18 -56.48
N HIS A 25 -42.60 -22.19 -56.25
CA HIS A 25 -43.78 -21.95 -57.10
C HIS A 25 -43.44 -21.42 -58.51
N ASN A 26 -42.39 -20.61 -58.65
CA ASN A 26 -41.93 -20.06 -59.92
C ASN A 26 -41.02 -21.00 -60.70
N GLY A 27 -40.72 -22.19 -60.19
CA GLY A 27 -39.79 -23.18 -60.78
C GLY A 27 -40.22 -23.82 -62.14
N ARG A 28 -41.26 -23.31 -62.81
CA ARG A 28 -41.64 -23.67 -64.19
C ARG A 28 -41.11 -22.70 -65.25
N ALA A 29 -40.45 -21.62 -64.89
CA ALA A 29 -39.86 -20.70 -65.85
C ALA A 29 -38.33 -20.83 -65.81
N SER A 30 -37.72 -21.10 -66.95
CA SER A 30 -36.28 -21.28 -67.20
C SER A 30 -35.43 -19.97 -67.03
N GLN A 31 -35.89 -19.01 -66.27
CA GLN A 31 -35.15 -17.82 -65.88
C GLN A 31 -34.96 -17.83 -64.35
N ILE A 32 -33.75 -18.06 -63.95
CA ILE A 32 -33.32 -17.85 -62.55
C ILE A 32 -33.57 -16.38 -62.27
N ASP A 33 -34.46 -16.07 -61.31
CA ASP A 33 -34.64 -14.71 -60.85
C ASP A 33 -33.43 -14.31 -59.99
N TYR A 34 -32.43 -13.68 -60.61
CA TYR A 34 -31.20 -13.23 -59.97
C TYR A 34 -31.51 -12.27 -58.81
N ALA A 35 -32.52 -11.43 -58.94
CA ALA A 35 -32.94 -10.51 -57.86
C ALA A 35 -33.40 -11.26 -56.61
N LEU A 36 -34.06 -12.40 -56.76
CA LEU A 36 -34.49 -13.26 -55.65
C LEU A 36 -33.27 -13.96 -54.98
N MET A 37 -32.29 -14.35 -55.79
CA MET A 37 -31.04 -14.94 -55.25
C MET A 37 -30.19 -13.93 -54.49
N ASP A 38 -30.08 -12.69 -54.97
CA ASP A 38 -29.39 -11.61 -54.30
C ASP A 38 -30.07 -11.29 -52.96
N GLN A 39 -31.38 -11.14 -52.91
CA GLN A 39 -32.14 -10.94 -51.67
C GLN A 39 -31.91 -12.09 -50.65
N TYR A 40 -31.88 -13.32 -51.11
CA TYR A 40 -31.62 -14.47 -50.26
C TYR A 40 -30.18 -14.43 -49.69
N ALA A 41 -29.21 -14.07 -50.53
CA ALA A 41 -27.81 -13.91 -50.09
C ALA A 41 -27.66 -12.81 -49.04
N ASP A 42 -28.26 -11.63 -49.26
CA ASP A 42 -28.24 -10.50 -48.33
C ASP A 42 -28.84 -10.85 -46.96
N ILE A 43 -30.02 -11.55 -46.96
CA ILE A 43 -30.65 -11.98 -45.72
C ILE A 43 -29.77 -13.01 -44.99
N LYS A 44 -29.12 -13.91 -45.72
CA LYS A 44 -28.21 -14.90 -45.12
C LYS A 44 -27.04 -14.23 -44.45
N VAL A 45 -26.40 -13.28 -45.10
CA VAL A 45 -25.29 -12.47 -44.53
C VAL A 45 -25.77 -11.68 -43.29
N ALA A 46 -26.96 -11.08 -43.33
CA ALA A 46 -27.53 -10.40 -42.17
C ALA A 46 -27.73 -11.32 -40.96
N ILE A 47 -28.25 -12.54 -41.19
CA ILE A 47 -28.40 -13.54 -40.12
C ILE A 47 -27.05 -13.97 -39.54
N GLU A 48 -26.00 -14.18 -40.36
CA GLU A 48 -24.67 -14.55 -39.90
C GLU A 48 -24.08 -13.43 -39.05
N LYS A 49 -24.23 -12.17 -39.48
CA LYS A 49 -23.79 -10.98 -38.71
C LYS A 49 -24.52 -10.88 -37.39
N LEU A 50 -25.83 -11.08 -37.33
CA LEU A 50 -26.62 -11.08 -36.09
C LEU A 50 -26.19 -12.21 -35.15
N ASN A 51 -25.93 -13.40 -35.67
CA ASN A 51 -25.45 -14.53 -34.86
C ASN A 51 -24.10 -14.21 -34.21
N LEU A 52 -23.15 -13.62 -34.97
CA LEU A 52 -21.86 -13.22 -34.47
C LEU A 52 -22.00 -12.12 -33.35
N THR A 53 -22.83 -11.11 -33.60
CA THR A 53 -23.12 -10.06 -32.63
C THR A 53 -23.73 -10.64 -31.34
N ASN A 54 -24.66 -11.55 -31.45
CA ASN A 54 -25.28 -12.21 -30.30
C ASN A 54 -24.26 -13.02 -29.48
N GLN A 55 -23.38 -13.78 -30.17
CA GLN A 55 -22.29 -14.51 -29.51
C GLN A 55 -21.34 -13.54 -28.74
N GLN A 56 -21.00 -12.41 -29.37
CA GLN A 56 -20.16 -11.38 -28.72
C GLN A 56 -20.85 -10.78 -27.49
N CYS A 57 -22.17 -10.51 -27.56
CA CYS A 57 -22.93 -10.01 -26.40
C CYS A 57 -22.95 -11.02 -25.25
N LEU A 58 -23.24 -12.29 -25.54
CA LEU A 58 -23.23 -13.35 -24.53
C LEU A 58 -21.84 -13.51 -23.88
N ARG A 59 -20.79 -13.51 -24.71
CA ARG A 59 -19.42 -13.59 -24.20
C ARG A 59 -19.04 -12.41 -23.33
N ARG A 60 -19.49 -11.19 -23.67
CA ARG A 60 -19.31 -10.00 -22.85
C ARG A 60 -20.01 -10.12 -21.49
N GLU A 61 -21.23 -10.65 -21.46
CA GLU A 61 -21.97 -10.88 -20.23
C GLU A 61 -21.26 -11.89 -19.32
N GLU A 62 -20.80 -13.01 -19.87
CA GLU A 62 -20.00 -14.01 -19.16
C GLU A 62 -18.72 -13.41 -18.56
N LEU A 63 -17.97 -12.62 -19.35
CA LEU A 63 -16.75 -11.97 -18.90
C LEU A 63 -17.01 -10.91 -17.81
N ASN A 64 -18.12 -10.18 -17.89
CA ASN A 64 -18.51 -9.23 -16.85
C ASN A 64 -18.86 -9.96 -15.55
N ALA A 65 -19.62 -11.04 -15.63
CA ALA A 65 -19.96 -11.85 -14.46
C ALA A 65 -18.70 -12.44 -13.80
N ALA A 66 -17.80 -13.02 -14.59
CA ALA A 66 -16.53 -13.55 -14.09
C ALA A 66 -15.63 -12.48 -13.47
N ARG A 67 -15.58 -11.27 -14.07
CA ARG A 67 -14.85 -10.13 -13.50
C ARG A 67 -15.42 -9.72 -12.14
N ASP A 68 -16.74 -9.63 -12.02
CA ASP A 68 -17.39 -9.18 -10.79
C ASP A 68 -17.25 -10.24 -9.68
N GLU A 69 -17.28 -11.51 -10.01
CA GLU A 69 -16.97 -12.62 -9.11
C GLU A 69 -15.49 -12.55 -8.63
N ALA A 70 -14.55 -12.41 -9.54
CA ALA A 70 -13.14 -12.29 -9.22
C ALA A 70 -12.84 -11.06 -8.34
N LYS A 71 -13.50 -9.92 -8.61
CA LYS A 71 -13.41 -8.72 -7.77
C LYS A 71 -13.91 -8.97 -6.35
N THR A 72 -15.04 -9.64 -6.20
CA THR A 72 -15.60 -9.98 -4.90
C THR A 72 -14.67 -10.91 -4.12
N ALA A 73 -14.16 -11.97 -4.76
CA ALA A 73 -13.21 -12.89 -4.15
C ALA A 73 -11.90 -12.18 -3.72
N MET A 74 -11.40 -11.28 -4.55
CA MET A 74 -10.23 -10.46 -4.21
C MET A 74 -10.48 -9.57 -2.98
N MET A 75 -11.63 -8.90 -2.92
CA MET A 75 -11.98 -8.04 -1.76
C MET A 75 -12.12 -8.86 -0.47
N GLN A 76 -12.70 -10.06 -0.54
CA GLN A 76 -12.79 -10.96 0.61
C GLN A 76 -11.41 -11.41 1.08
N SER A 77 -10.56 -11.85 0.16
CA SER A 77 -9.19 -12.25 0.48
C SER A 77 -8.37 -11.10 1.08
N GLN A 78 -8.51 -9.89 0.56
CA GLN A 78 -7.87 -8.71 1.14
C GLN A 78 -8.35 -8.42 2.56
N ALA A 79 -9.67 -8.50 2.81
CA ALA A 79 -10.22 -8.27 4.14
C ALA A 79 -9.69 -9.29 5.16
N GLU A 80 -9.58 -10.56 4.80
CA GLU A 80 -9.00 -11.61 5.65
C GLU A 80 -7.53 -11.33 5.97
N ILE A 81 -6.74 -10.89 4.97
CA ILE A 81 -5.32 -10.52 5.17
C ILE A 81 -5.22 -9.33 6.13
N TYR A 82 -6.01 -8.28 5.95
CA TYR A 82 -5.99 -7.11 6.83
C TYR A 82 -6.36 -7.46 8.27
N LEU A 83 -7.40 -8.25 8.48
CA LEU A 83 -7.77 -8.70 9.83
C LEU A 83 -6.65 -9.48 10.52
N ARG A 84 -6.01 -10.39 9.81
CA ARG A 84 -4.87 -11.16 10.32
C ARG A 84 -3.68 -10.26 10.66
N GLN A 85 -3.34 -9.32 9.79
CA GLN A 85 -2.25 -8.37 10.04
C GLN A 85 -2.55 -7.46 11.22
N GLN A 86 -3.79 -6.96 11.31
CA GLN A 86 -4.26 -6.16 12.45
C GLN A 86 -4.10 -6.90 13.76
N GLU A 87 -4.56 -8.14 13.83
CA GLU A 87 -4.43 -8.98 15.02
C GLU A 87 -2.97 -9.22 15.41
N THR A 88 -2.12 -9.52 14.42
CA THR A 88 -0.68 -9.73 14.65
C THR A 88 -0.01 -8.47 15.20
N ILE A 89 -0.28 -7.31 14.60
CA ILE A 89 0.29 -6.02 15.03
C ILE A 89 -0.22 -5.65 16.42
N ASN A 90 -1.52 -5.76 16.67
CA ASN A 90 -2.10 -5.41 17.97
C ASN A 90 -1.62 -6.33 19.09
N THR A 91 -1.39 -7.61 18.81
CA THR A 91 -0.79 -8.53 19.77
C THR A 91 0.63 -8.10 20.13
N GLU A 92 1.43 -7.70 19.15
CA GLU A 92 2.79 -7.22 19.41
C GLU A 92 2.81 -5.87 20.12
N LEU A 93 1.90 -4.95 19.80
CA LEU A 93 1.73 -3.68 20.50
C LEU A 93 1.37 -3.89 21.97
N ALA A 94 0.47 -4.83 22.27
CA ALA A 94 0.13 -5.19 23.64
C ALA A 94 1.35 -5.74 24.41
N ARG A 95 2.13 -6.62 23.78
CA ARG A 95 3.38 -7.16 24.36
C ARG A 95 4.40 -6.05 24.65
N ILE A 96 4.56 -5.10 23.75
CA ILE A 96 5.46 -3.96 23.93
C ILE A 96 4.94 -3.06 25.05
N ALA A 97 3.63 -2.77 25.12
CA ALA A 97 3.03 -1.98 26.19
C ALA A 97 3.31 -2.59 27.57
N ASP A 98 3.19 -3.90 27.71
CA ASP A 98 3.52 -4.61 28.95
C ASP A 98 5.00 -4.43 29.34
N ILE A 99 5.92 -4.54 28.39
CA ILE A 99 7.38 -4.33 28.61
C ILE A 99 7.68 -2.90 29.05
N LEU A 100 6.97 -1.93 28.48
CA LEU A 100 7.16 -0.51 28.74
C LEU A 100 6.35 -0.05 29.98
N HIS A 101 5.60 -0.93 30.62
CA HIS A 101 4.71 -0.66 31.76
C HIS A 101 3.63 0.41 31.44
N GLU A 102 3.17 0.42 30.19
CA GLU A 102 2.06 1.28 29.77
C GLU A 102 0.72 0.69 30.21
N LYS A 103 -0.21 1.58 30.63
CA LYS A 103 -1.51 1.15 31.13
C LYS A 103 -2.42 0.61 30.03
N THR A 104 -2.28 1.15 28.84
CA THR A 104 -3.14 0.83 27.69
C THR A 104 -2.27 0.73 26.44
N ALA A 105 -2.41 -0.35 25.72
CA ALA A 105 -1.76 -0.53 24.42
C ALA A 105 -2.48 0.30 23.34
N PRO A 106 -1.75 0.87 22.39
CA PRO A 106 -2.36 1.44 21.20
C PRO A 106 -3.01 0.34 20.36
N VAL A 107 -4.05 0.72 19.61
CA VAL A 107 -4.82 -0.20 18.77
C VAL A 107 -4.83 0.31 17.33
N LEU A 108 -4.43 -0.57 16.41
CA LEU A 108 -4.57 -0.39 14.97
C LEU A 108 -5.86 -1.05 14.51
N THR A 109 -6.69 -0.34 13.75
CA THR A 109 -7.90 -0.88 13.14
C THR A 109 -7.95 -0.49 11.67
N PHE A 110 -8.05 -1.49 10.78
CA PHE A 110 -8.30 -1.25 9.36
C PHE A 110 -9.80 -1.13 9.11
N THR A 111 -10.24 0.02 8.60
CA THR A 111 -11.64 0.25 8.21
C THR A 111 -11.91 -0.32 6.82
N ASN A 112 -10.95 -0.16 5.91
CA ASN A 112 -10.97 -0.70 4.55
C ASN A 112 -9.53 -0.80 3.99
N SER A 113 -9.39 -1.05 2.70
CA SER A 113 -8.08 -1.22 2.03
C SER A 113 -7.20 0.04 2.00
N SER A 114 -7.72 1.20 2.32
CA SER A 114 -7.02 2.50 2.25
C SER A 114 -7.11 3.34 3.51
N GLU A 115 -7.91 2.92 4.48
CA GLU A 115 -8.17 3.69 5.70
C GLU A 115 -7.92 2.85 6.93
N TYR A 116 -7.25 3.45 7.89
CA TYR A 116 -7.02 2.86 9.21
C TYR A 116 -7.14 3.91 10.30
N THR A 117 -7.40 3.47 11.50
CA THR A 117 -7.24 4.25 12.72
C THR A 117 -6.12 3.66 13.58
N TYR A 118 -5.36 4.51 14.25
CA TYR A 118 -4.34 4.12 15.20
C TYR A 118 -4.39 5.06 16.39
N GLU A 119 -4.80 4.54 17.54
CA GLU A 119 -5.09 5.35 18.71
C GLU A 119 -4.85 4.58 20.01
N ILE A 120 -4.65 5.31 21.09
CA ILE A 120 -4.68 4.75 22.45
C ILE A 120 -6.10 4.99 22.99
N PRO A 121 -6.87 3.95 23.31
CA PRO A 121 -8.21 4.11 23.82
C PRO A 121 -8.25 4.98 25.07
N GLY A 122 -8.95 6.13 24.98
CA GLY A 122 -9.14 7.05 26.08
C GLY A 122 -7.96 7.98 26.41
N ASP A 123 -6.95 8.07 25.54
CA ASP A 123 -5.80 8.98 25.74
C ASP A 123 -5.41 9.73 24.44
N ASP A 124 -5.60 11.05 24.47
CA ASP A 124 -5.30 11.97 23.38
C ASP A 124 -4.06 12.83 23.62
N GLY A 125 -3.32 12.58 24.70
CA GLY A 125 -2.13 13.34 25.09
C GLY A 125 -1.01 13.29 24.05
N ALA A 126 -0.29 14.41 23.84
CA ALA A 126 0.81 14.47 22.88
C ALA A 126 1.91 13.44 23.22
N GLY A 127 2.31 13.34 24.48
CA GLY A 127 3.32 12.37 24.93
C GLY A 127 2.90 10.91 24.66
N SER A 128 1.62 10.60 24.82
CA SER A 128 1.07 9.28 24.53
C SER A 128 1.05 8.99 23.03
N LYS A 129 0.78 9.98 22.19
CA LYS A 129 0.86 9.85 20.72
C LYS A 129 2.27 9.55 20.24
N PHE A 130 3.27 10.25 20.75
CA PHE A 130 4.68 9.96 20.42
C PHE A 130 5.12 8.60 20.95
N MET A 131 4.70 8.25 22.16
CA MET A 131 4.96 6.94 22.73
C MET A 131 4.36 5.82 21.88
N SER A 132 3.09 5.97 21.46
CA SER A 132 2.44 4.99 20.59
C SER A 132 3.13 4.84 19.24
N LEU A 133 3.62 5.95 18.67
CA LEU A 133 4.41 5.92 17.43
C LEU A 133 5.69 5.09 17.61
N ALA A 134 6.46 5.36 18.68
CA ALA A 134 7.65 4.58 18.99
C ALA A 134 7.36 3.10 19.22
N MET A 135 6.25 2.77 19.90
CA MET A 135 5.80 1.39 20.08
C MET A 135 5.46 0.73 18.75
N PHE A 136 4.79 1.43 17.83
CA PHE A 136 4.47 0.93 16.51
C PHE A 136 5.74 0.63 15.70
N ASP A 137 6.70 1.53 15.71
CA ASP A 137 7.99 1.35 15.02
C ASP A 137 8.73 0.10 15.52
N HIS A 138 8.76 -0.11 16.84
CA HIS A 138 9.33 -1.33 17.43
C HIS A 138 8.52 -2.58 17.09
N ALA A 139 7.18 -2.49 17.04
CA ALA A 139 6.33 -3.62 16.63
C ALA A 139 6.61 -4.01 15.18
N ILE A 140 6.70 -3.05 14.28
CA ILE A 140 7.04 -3.30 12.87
C ILE A 140 8.47 -3.86 12.74
N LEU A 141 9.42 -3.34 13.50
CA LEU A 141 10.79 -3.88 13.53
C LEU A 141 10.79 -5.36 13.93
N ASN A 142 9.99 -5.75 14.92
CA ASN A 142 9.89 -7.14 15.39
C ASN A 142 9.21 -8.06 14.37
N LEU A 143 8.16 -7.60 13.72
CA LEU A 143 7.31 -8.39 12.85
C LEU A 143 7.80 -8.50 11.41
N THR A 144 8.79 -7.71 11.01
CA THR A 144 9.27 -7.63 9.63
C THR A 144 10.76 -7.98 9.53
N GLU A 145 11.27 -8.10 8.30
CA GLU A 145 12.70 -8.29 8.01
C GLU A 145 13.50 -6.98 8.02
N LEU A 146 12.93 -5.88 8.48
CA LEU A 146 13.68 -4.61 8.61
C LEU A 146 14.89 -4.81 9.51
N PRO A 147 16.10 -4.43 9.07
CA PRO A 147 17.32 -4.69 9.82
C PRO A 147 17.61 -3.65 10.91
N ILE A 148 17.06 -2.45 10.75
CA ILE A 148 17.38 -1.29 11.60
C ILE A 148 16.14 -0.44 11.88
N LEU A 149 16.17 0.26 13.01
CA LEU A 149 15.25 1.34 13.39
C LEU A 149 16.05 2.61 13.68
N ILE A 150 15.59 3.75 13.20
CA ILE A 150 16.22 5.06 13.43
C ILE A 150 15.16 6.00 14.01
N HIS A 151 15.41 6.46 15.24
CA HIS A 151 14.60 7.47 15.88
C HIS A 151 15.37 8.77 16.04
N ASP A 152 14.74 9.90 15.71
CA ASP A 152 15.30 11.23 15.94
C ASP A 152 14.68 11.88 17.18
N THR A 153 15.34 12.89 17.68
CA THR A 153 14.99 13.68 18.89
C THR A 153 13.51 14.01 19.03
N PRO A 154 12.78 14.45 17.98
CA PRO A 154 11.36 14.81 18.10
C PRO A 154 10.47 13.71 18.68
N VAL A 155 10.82 12.45 18.47
CA VAL A 155 10.05 11.32 19.02
C VAL A 155 10.04 11.33 20.54
N TYR A 156 11.11 11.81 21.17
CA TYR A 156 11.34 11.76 22.62
C TYR A 156 11.01 13.05 23.36
N THR A 157 10.88 14.20 22.69
CA THR A 157 10.72 15.51 23.34
C THR A 157 9.46 15.66 24.13
N GLU A 158 8.37 15.03 23.70
CA GLU A 158 7.05 15.10 24.35
C GLU A 158 6.79 13.92 25.31
N ILE A 159 7.70 12.96 25.37
CA ILE A 159 7.60 11.78 26.23
C ILE A 159 8.29 12.08 27.57
N SER A 160 7.71 11.64 28.69
CA SER A 160 8.39 11.82 30.00
C SER A 160 9.71 11.05 30.04
N LYS A 161 10.63 11.53 30.87
CA LYS A 161 11.97 10.95 31.03
C LYS A 161 11.94 9.46 31.39
N GLU A 162 11.00 9.07 32.26
CA GLU A 162 10.81 7.68 32.68
C GLU A 162 10.39 6.80 31.53
N ARG A 163 9.42 7.23 30.73
CA ARG A 163 8.95 6.50 29.55
C ARG A 163 10.02 6.45 28.46
N THR A 164 10.75 7.54 28.26
CA THR A 164 11.94 7.58 27.37
C THR A 164 12.99 6.56 27.80
N ALA A 165 13.26 6.44 29.11
CA ALA A 165 14.20 5.45 29.64
C ALA A 165 13.76 4.02 29.29
N HIS A 166 12.49 3.71 29.42
CA HIS A 166 11.94 2.38 29.04
C HIS A 166 12.10 2.11 27.56
N LEU A 167 11.81 3.10 26.67
CA LEU A 167 12.02 2.97 25.22
C LEU A 167 13.49 2.75 24.86
N ILE A 168 14.41 3.48 25.46
CA ILE A 168 15.85 3.29 25.23
C ILE A 168 16.28 1.88 25.64
N ARG A 169 15.84 1.40 26.79
CA ARG A 169 16.12 0.01 27.23
C ARG A 169 15.52 -1.03 26.29
N LEU A 170 14.34 -0.77 25.76
CA LEU A 170 13.74 -1.63 24.75
C LEU A 170 14.65 -1.71 23.51
N GLY A 171 15.14 -0.56 23.02
CA GLY A 171 16.05 -0.52 21.89
C GLY A 171 17.40 -1.20 22.16
N VAL A 172 18.01 -0.96 23.32
CA VAL A 172 19.29 -1.58 23.72
C VAL A 172 19.19 -3.12 23.82
N ASN A 173 18.07 -3.62 24.30
CA ASN A 173 17.86 -5.07 24.46
C ASN A 173 17.33 -5.74 23.19
N HIS A 174 17.12 -4.99 22.11
CA HIS A 174 16.63 -5.52 20.87
C HIS A 174 17.70 -6.35 20.14
N THR A 175 17.27 -7.39 19.42
CA THR A 175 18.19 -8.22 18.61
C THR A 175 18.63 -7.55 17.32
N LYS A 176 17.84 -6.58 16.83
CA LYS A 176 18.13 -5.76 15.64
C LYS A 176 18.68 -4.42 16.05
N GLN A 177 19.34 -3.76 15.13
CA GLN A 177 20.02 -2.49 15.42
C GLN A 177 19.06 -1.32 15.53
N THR A 178 19.17 -0.55 16.61
CA THR A 178 18.41 0.68 16.84
C THR A 178 19.36 1.86 16.96
N PHE A 179 19.13 2.92 16.20
CA PHE A 179 19.83 4.20 16.28
C PHE A 179 18.90 5.23 16.90
N ILE A 180 19.36 5.92 17.92
CA ILE A 180 18.60 6.96 18.61
C ILE A 180 19.43 8.23 18.61
N ALA A 181 18.93 9.29 17.97
CA ALA A 181 19.50 10.62 18.08
C ALA A 181 18.81 11.37 19.24
N GLN A 182 19.58 11.91 20.18
CA GLN A 182 19.07 12.64 21.34
C GLN A 182 19.73 14.02 21.42
N GLY A 183 18.90 15.07 21.39
CA GLY A 183 19.38 16.46 21.32
C GLY A 183 20.01 16.99 22.62
N SER A 184 19.73 16.35 23.78
CA SER A 184 20.33 16.76 25.06
C SER A 184 20.55 15.56 25.97
N PRO A 185 21.77 15.41 26.53
CA PRO A 185 22.06 14.41 27.56
C PRO A 185 21.14 14.50 28.80
N ASP A 186 20.71 15.72 29.14
CA ASP A 186 19.81 15.96 30.30
C ASP A 186 18.38 15.42 30.08
N ALA A 187 18.03 15.10 28.87
CA ALA A 187 16.75 14.41 28.55
C ALA A 187 16.76 12.93 28.97
N ILE A 188 17.94 12.36 29.26
CA ILE A 188 18.12 10.98 29.69
C ILE A 188 18.22 10.93 31.20
N LEU A 189 17.49 10.02 31.84
CA LEU A 189 17.58 9.83 33.30
C LEU A 189 18.97 9.41 33.71
N PRO A 190 19.50 9.97 34.82
CA PRO A 190 20.85 9.63 35.33
C PRO A 190 21.07 8.13 35.52
N GLU A 191 20.00 7.39 35.90
CA GLU A 191 20.06 5.94 36.17
C GLU A 191 20.39 5.12 34.94
N ILE A 192 20.10 5.63 33.74
CA ILE A 192 20.38 4.93 32.47
C ILE A 192 21.56 5.56 31.69
N GLN A 193 22.07 6.70 32.13
CA GLN A 193 23.21 7.32 31.44
C GLN A 193 24.46 6.42 31.38
N GLY A 194 24.68 5.61 32.41
CA GLY A 194 25.75 4.61 32.42
C GLY A 194 25.54 3.47 31.43
N GLU A 195 24.29 3.12 31.15
CA GLU A 195 23.92 2.11 30.14
C GLU A 195 24.07 2.71 28.74
N THR A 196 23.51 3.89 28.52
CA THR A 196 23.56 4.56 27.20
C THR A 196 24.96 4.99 26.80
N GLY A 197 25.81 5.40 27.76
CA GLY A 197 27.19 5.76 27.50
C GLY A 197 28.03 4.65 26.85
N LYS A 198 27.71 3.39 27.11
CA LYS A 198 28.34 2.23 26.46
C LYS A 198 27.93 2.06 24.99
N HIS A 199 26.79 2.61 24.61
CA HIS A 199 26.21 2.52 23.27
C HIS A 199 26.30 3.82 22.47
N THR A 200 26.82 4.91 23.09
CA THR A 200 27.02 6.19 22.41
C THR A 200 28.16 6.07 21.41
N ILE A 201 27.85 6.22 20.12
CA ILE A 201 28.82 6.12 19.03
C ILE A 201 29.35 7.49 18.64
N ILE A 202 28.47 8.50 18.61
CA ILE A 202 28.77 9.85 18.18
C ILE A 202 28.26 10.81 19.27
N ASN A 203 29.13 11.71 19.72
CA ASN A 203 28.77 12.82 20.59
C ASN A 203 29.01 14.11 19.81
N LEU A 204 27.93 14.81 19.49
CA LEU A 204 27.98 16.09 18.79
C LEU A 204 27.90 17.22 19.82
N ALA A 205 28.81 18.16 19.74
CA ALA A 205 28.84 19.35 20.56
C ALA A 205 29.08 20.59 19.70
N ASP A 206 28.95 21.77 20.30
CA ASP A 206 29.24 23.04 19.60
C ASP A 206 30.69 23.15 19.14
N GLY A 207 30.92 23.89 18.08
CA GLY A 207 32.24 24.10 17.52
C GLY A 207 32.74 22.94 16.66
N ASN A 208 33.98 22.50 16.88
CA ASN A 208 34.65 21.48 16.06
C ASN A 208 33.99 20.08 16.15
N GLN A 209 33.11 19.87 17.11
CA GLN A 209 32.35 18.61 17.27
C GLN A 209 30.94 18.69 16.70
N SER A 210 30.56 19.81 16.10
CA SER A 210 29.27 19.92 15.41
C SER A 210 29.26 19.08 14.13
N LEU A 211 28.10 18.61 13.72
CA LEU A 211 27.95 17.74 12.54
C LEU A 211 28.54 18.35 11.25
N PHE A 212 28.43 19.67 11.11
CA PHE A 212 28.92 20.39 9.94
C PHE A 212 30.17 21.23 10.22
N GLY A 213 30.77 21.12 11.40
CA GLY A 213 31.95 21.92 11.81
C GLY A 213 31.67 23.40 12.05
N TYR A 214 30.38 23.81 12.06
CA TYR A 214 29.98 25.21 12.36
C TYR A 214 28.60 25.23 13.05
N LEU A 215 28.29 26.33 13.73
CA LEU A 215 26.96 26.56 14.28
C LEU A 215 25.98 26.95 13.16
N SER A 216 24.83 26.33 13.12
CA SER A 216 23.81 26.55 12.08
C SER A 216 23.19 27.94 12.07
N ASN A 217 23.29 28.67 13.18
CA ASN A 217 22.80 30.04 13.36
C ASN A 217 23.82 31.12 13.00
N LEU A 218 25.03 30.76 12.57
CA LEU A 218 26.01 31.73 12.06
C LEU A 218 25.66 32.16 10.64
N GLU A 219 25.92 33.43 10.33
CA GLU A 219 25.81 33.94 8.96
C GLU A 219 26.76 33.15 8.03
N PRO A 220 26.42 33.00 6.73
CA PRO A 220 27.23 32.21 5.80
C PRO A 220 28.71 32.59 5.74
N GLU A 221 29.01 33.85 5.97
CA GLU A 221 30.38 34.38 5.99
C GLU A 221 31.16 33.97 7.23
N GLU A 222 30.50 33.64 8.32
CA GLU A 222 31.08 33.20 9.58
C GLU A 222 31.26 31.68 9.69
N ARG A 223 30.74 30.94 8.70
CA ARG A 223 30.78 29.46 8.66
C ARG A 223 32.18 29.01 8.24
N THR A 224 33.03 28.76 9.17
CA THR A 224 34.33 28.12 8.90
C THR A 224 34.14 26.61 8.93
N PHE A 225 34.35 25.95 7.79
CA PHE A 225 34.38 24.48 7.75
C PHE A 225 35.61 24.00 8.55
N GLY A 226 35.34 23.38 9.71
CA GLY A 226 36.36 22.91 10.65
C GLY A 226 37.08 21.62 10.22
N ILE A 227 37.11 21.27 8.94
CA ILE A 227 37.98 20.19 8.43
C ILE A 227 39.30 20.82 8.05
N PRO A 228 40.40 20.55 8.78
CA PRO A 228 41.73 20.98 8.36
C PRO A 228 42.00 20.41 6.96
N ALA A 229 42.51 21.23 6.07
CA ALA A 229 42.75 20.91 4.66
C ALA A 229 43.76 19.74 4.42
N GLY A 230 44.19 19.03 5.48
CA GLY A 230 45.12 17.91 5.45
C GLY A 230 44.57 16.51 5.56
N ASP A 231 43.33 16.34 6.04
CA ASP A 231 42.80 15.02 6.43
C ASP A 231 41.73 14.42 5.50
N LEU A 232 41.50 14.99 4.33
CA LEU A 232 40.68 14.34 3.32
C LEU A 232 41.46 13.19 2.65
N PRO A 233 40.99 11.96 2.70
CA PRO A 233 41.59 10.88 1.93
C PRO A 233 41.57 11.28 0.45
N LYS A 234 42.76 11.36 -0.16
CA LYS A 234 42.88 11.58 -1.61
C LYS A 234 42.21 10.42 -2.31
N CYS A 235 41.06 10.65 -2.88
CA CYS A 235 40.47 9.74 -3.84
C CYS A 235 41.39 9.74 -5.09
N GLU A 236 42.30 8.77 -5.19
CA GLU A 236 42.94 8.47 -6.46
C GLU A 236 41.90 7.87 -7.40
N PRO A 237 41.70 8.42 -8.60
CA PRO A 237 40.85 7.80 -9.60
C PRO A 237 41.52 6.50 -10.03
N LYS A 238 40.89 5.38 -9.68
CA LYS A 238 41.24 4.11 -10.32
C LYS A 238 40.74 4.16 -11.77
N CYS A 239 41.69 4.23 -12.72
CA CYS A 239 41.45 3.96 -14.14
C CYS A 239 41.01 2.53 -14.36
#